data_92dfedb93f9a113130e11e4e87466fcd
#
_entry.id   92dfedb93f9a113130e11e4e87466fcd
#
_cell.length_a   1.000
_cell.length_b   1.000
_cell.length_c   1.000
_cell.angle_alpha   90.00
_cell.angle_beta   90.00
_cell.angle_gamma   90.00
#
_symmetry.space_group_name_H-M   'P 1'
#
loop_
_entity.id
_entity.type
_entity.pdbx_description
1 polymer ?
#
loop_
_entity_poly.entity_id
_entity_poly.type
_entity_poly.pdbx_seq_one_letter_code
_entity_poly.pdbx_strand_id
1 'polypeptide(L)'
;MAANNSWIKARQTKFAAYTAVYVLIVLAVVGVLNFLANRYNKTYDTTSNKQFTLSDQTIKIAKNLKQDVSISYWDQPTQFQAAHDLLDRYKDLSSKIDVHYEDVEKNITKARAAGVTRRGAVLVQTAGKTQEAKSLSEEEVTGALVRAMKTGDKLACFTEGAGEHALDDADRSGYAQLKTLVESNNYKTQSINLLQKPEIPKDCTMAIVSGPSRDYLQPAVDALKSYVENGGKAIFMLDPPLKFAKQNVDDNAALVGVLASWGVTADKDLVLDTSGVGQLYGLGPEIALASSYGTHPIVGSMKKLASGFPIARALEIKNGDKTTVEKLFESTDDSFATTNLAASEIKQSPSDKKGPFVLGAAGTYNTGKEGGGGRFVVVGSSSWVANTYLRLAGNRDLFLNMMNWLSADEDLISIRPKEPEDRRLTMTRSQMALAFYSSVLAIPLLILAAGISVWWKRR
;
A
#
# COMPACT_ATOMS: atom_id res chain seq x y z
N MET A 1 -73.77 19.74 54.77
CA MET A 1 -72.73 20.25 53.86
C MET A 1 -71.69 19.16 53.59
N ALA A 2 -71.92 18.26 52.68
CA ALA A 2 -70.98 17.20 52.29
C ALA A 2 -71.32 16.66 50.88
N ALA A 3 -71.24 17.48 49.87
CA ALA A 3 -71.54 17.05 48.49
C ALA A 3 -70.62 17.67 47.42
N ASN A 4 -69.37 18.01 47.71
CA ASN A 4 -68.58 18.64 46.67
C ASN A 4 -67.16 18.02 46.44
N ASN A 5 -66.88 16.80 46.97
CA ASN A 5 -65.55 16.18 46.82
C ASN A 5 -65.51 15.04 45.80
N SER A 6 -66.62 14.57 45.27
CA SER A 6 -66.65 13.45 44.31
C SER A 6 -66.26 13.86 42.90
N TRP A 7 -66.57 15.08 42.48
CA TRP A 7 -66.29 15.55 41.12
C TRP A 7 -64.81 15.88 40.88
N ILE A 8 -64.13 16.42 41.93
CA ILE A 8 -62.69 16.68 41.90
C ILE A 8 -61.91 15.35 41.86
N LYS A 9 -62.29 14.36 42.65
CA LYS A 9 -61.68 13.02 42.65
C LYS A 9 -61.91 12.29 41.33
N ALA A 10 -63.07 12.37 40.68
CA ALA A 10 -63.32 11.78 39.37
C ALA A 10 -62.50 12.44 38.25
N ARG A 11 -62.24 13.73 38.35
CA ARG A 11 -61.40 14.44 37.35
C ARG A 11 -59.93 14.15 37.55
N GLN A 12 -59.45 14.04 38.76
CA GLN A 12 -58.06 13.66 39.10
C GLN A 12 -57.76 12.21 38.70
N THR A 13 -58.72 11.26 38.92
CA THR A 13 -58.53 9.88 38.50
C THR A 13 -58.54 9.71 36.97
N LYS A 14 -59.34 10.48 36.24
CA LYS A 14 -59.27 10.51 34.77
C LYS A 14 -57.96 11.05 34.26
N PHE A 15 -57.47 12.16 34.85
CA PHE A 15 -56.13 12.71 34.50
C PHE A 15 -55.02 11.70 34.81
N ALA A 16 -55.04 11.06 35.97
CA ALA A 16 -54.04 10.06 36.35
C ALA A 16 -54.08 8.85 35.41
N ALA A 17 -55.28 8.40 34.99
CA ALA A 17 -55.43 7.31 34.02
C ALA A 17 -54.85 7.69 32.62
N TYR A 18 -55.17 8.89 32.13
CA TYR A 18 -54.58 9.38 30.87
C TYR A 18 -53.07 9.49 30.96
N THR A 19 -52.53 10.03 32.03
CA THR A 19 -51.09 10.13 32.24
C THR A 19 -50.42 8.75 32.27
N ALA A 20 -51.04 7.76 32.96
CA ALA A 20 -50.55 6.40 33.00
C ALA A 20 -50.52 5.75 31.59
N VAL A 21 -51.58 5.97 30.79
CA VAL A 21 -51.63 5.47 29.40
C VAL A 21 -50.57 6.14 28.54
N TYR A 22 -50.37 7.45 28.66
CA TYR A 22 -49.29 8.15 27.93
C TYR A 22 -47.92 7.62 28.32
N VAL A 23 -47.63 7.41 29.60
CA VAL A 23 -46.37 6.83 30.06
C VAL A 23 -46.16 5.42 29.51
N LEU A 24 -47.18 4.57 29.48
CA LEU A 24 -47.13 3.23 28.92
C LEU A 24 -46.87 3.27 27.39
N ILE A 25 -47.48 4.19 26.66
CA ILE A 25 -47.25 4.36 25.23
C ILE A 25 -45.81 4.81 24.99
N VAL A 26 -45.29 5.78 25.75
CA VAL A 26 -43.90 6.24 25.62
C VAL A 26 -42.91 5.11 25.93
N LEU A 27 -43.16 4.33 26.99
CA LEU A 27 -42.33 3.17 27.31
C LEU A 27 -42.36 2.10 26.23
N ALA A 28 -43.54 1.84 25.64
CA ALA A 28 -43.68 0.91 24.54
C ALA A 28 -42.93 1.39 23.28
N VAL A 29 -43.02 2.68 22.93
CA VAL A 29 -42.30 3.29 21.81
C VAL A 29 -40.79 3.22 22.04
N VAL A 30 -40.33 3.58 23.25
CA VAL A 30 -38.86 3.48 23.58
C VAL A 30 -38.41 2.02 23.54
N GLY A 31 -39.21 1.08 24.03
CA GLY A 31 -38.90 -0.35 23.94
C GLY A 31 -38.80 -0.86 22.49
N VAL A 32 -39.76 -0.46 21.63
CA VAL A 32 -39.73 -0.80 20.19
C VAL A 32 -38.54 -0.15 19.50
N LEU A 33 -38.25 1.13 19.76
CA LEU A 33 -37.09 1.82 19.19
C LEU A 33 -35.77 1.16 19.62
N ASN A 34 -35.63 0.81 20.90
CA ASN A 34 -34.45 0.10 21.40
C ASN A 34 -34.32 -1.30 20.78
N PHE A 35 -35.43 -2.03 20.64
CA PHE A 35 -35.43 -3.34 19.96
C PHE A 35 -35.03 -3.21 18.50
N LEU A 36 -35.56 -2.22 17.77
CA LEU A 36 -35.23 -1.96 16.37
C LEU A 36 -33.77 -1.51 16.25
N ALA A 37 -33.27 -0.63 17.12
CA ALA A 37 -31.89 -0.18 17.13
C ALA A 37 -30.93 -1.34 17.38
N ASN A 38 -31.23 -2.26 18.27
CA ASN A 38 -30.42 -3.46 18.52
C ASN A 38 -30.48 -4.47 17.37
N ARG A 39 -31.61 -4.60 16.70
CA ARG A 39 -31.82 -5.55 15.60
C ARG A 39 -31.22 -5.06 14.27
N TYR A 40 -31.23 -3.75 14.04
CA TYR A 40 -30.72 -3.09 12.84
C TYR A 40 -29.53 -2.19 13.20
N ASN A 41 -28.48 -2.77 13.78
CA ASN A 41 -27.30 -2.04 14.23
C ASN A 41 -26.52 -1.52 13.03
N LYS A 42 -26.90 -0.35 12.49
CA LYS A 42 -26.14 0.38 11.47
C LYS A 42 -25.32 1.46 12.18
N THR A 43 -24.04 1.21 12.31
CA THR A 43 -23.09 2.20 12.78
C THR A 43 -22.71 3.14 11.62
N TYR A 44 -22.86 4.45 11.83
CA TYR A 44 -22.39 5.47 10.90
C TYR A 44 -21.12 6.11 11.47
N ASP A 45 -20.04 5.95 10.76
CA ASP A 45 -18.78 6.63 11.09
C ASP A 45 -18.88 8.10 10.65
N THR A 46 -19.07 8.98 11.61
CA THR A 46 -19.18 10.45 11.43
C THR A 46 -17.83 11.13 11.51
N THR A 47 -16.72 10.38 11.73
CA THR A 47 -15.37 10.96 11.72
C THR A 47 -15.01 11.38 10.29
N SER A 48 -14.32 12.53 10.17
CA SER A 48 -14.00 13.09 8.83
C SER A 48 -13.17 12.15 7.95
N ASN A 49 -12.34 11.29 8.56
CA ASN A 49 -11.50 10.31 7.87
C ASN A 49 -12.04 8.89 7.94
N LYS A 50 -13.28 8.72 8.41
CA LYS A 50 -13.88 7.40 8.63
C LYS A 50 -12.92 6.46 9.38
N GLN A 51 -12.37 6.90 10.50
CA GLN A 51 -11.36 6.17 11.28
C GLN A 51 -11.84 4.80 11.78
N PHE A 52 -13.15 4.69 12.02
CA PHE A 52 -13.78 3.45 12.49
C PHE A 52 -14.35 2.59 11.36
N THR A 53 -14.14 2.97 10.11
CA THR A 53 -14.54 2.18 8.94
C THR A 53 -13.28 1.67 8.23
N LEU A 54 -13.27 0.41 7.82
CA LEU A 54 -12.18 -0.15 7.02
C LEU A 54 -12.07 0.56 5.66
N SER A 55 -10.93 0.48 5.01
CA SER A 55 -10.70 1.09 3.70
C SER A 55 -11.64 0.47 2.64
N ASP A 56 -11.97 1.23 1.62
CA ASP A 56 -12.86 0.77 0.54
C ASP A 56 -12.30 -0.50 -0.13
N GLN A 57 -10.99 -0.64 -0.19
CA GLN A 57 -10.31 -1.81 -0.72
C GLN A 57 -10.50 -3.03 0.20
N THR A 58 -10.30 -2.90 1.50
CA THR A 58 -10.57 -3.96 2.49
C THR A 58 -12.02 -4.39 2.43
N ILE A 59 -12.96 -3.43 2.36
CA ILE A 59 -14.41 -3.70 2.24
C ILE A 59 -14.69 -4.50 0.97
N LYS A 60 -14.12 -4.12 -0.17
CA LYS A 60 -14.29 -4.84 -1.44
C LYS A 60 -13.77 -6.28 -1.36
N ILE A 61 -12.59 -6.48 -0.78
CA ILE A 61 -11.99 -7.80 -0.59
C ILE A 61 -12.85 -8.67 0.32
N ALA A 62 -13.22 -8.16 1.51
CA ALA A 62 -14.00 -8.92 2.49
C ALA A 62 -15.41 -9.31 1.98
N LYS A 63 -16.06 -8.44 1.20
CA LYS A 63 -17.38 -8.72 0.61
C LYS A 63 -17.33 -9.72 -0.55
N ASN A 64 -16.22 -9.79 -1.27
CA ASN A 64 -16.05 -10.67 -2.44
C ASN A 64 -15.40 -12.03 -2.12
N LEU A 65 -15.34 -12.41 -0.84
CA LEU A 65 -14.79 -13.70 -0.42
C LEU A 65 -15.55 -14.85 -1.06
N LYS A 66 -14.81 -15.78 -1.69
CA LYS A 66 -15.38 -16.98 -2.30
C LYS A 66 -15.46 -18.18 -1.32
N GLN A 67 -14.63 -18.17 -0.27
CA GLN A 67 -14.47 -19.24 0.71
C GLN A 67 -14.52 -18.68 2.13
N ASP A 68 -14.77 -19.56 3.11
CA ASP A 68 -14.79 -19.19 4.51
C ASP A 68 -13.38 -18.89 5.02
N VAL A 69 -13.29 -17.91 5.90
CA VAL A 69 -12.05 -17.41 6.50
C VAL A 69 -12.21 -17.36 8.00
N SER A 70 -11.26 -17.94 8.72
CA SER A 70 -11.17 -17.83 10.18
C SER A 70 -10.00 -16.91 10.53
N ILE A 71 -10.26 -15.88 11.31
CA ILE A 71 -9.24 -14.97 11.86
C ILE A 71 -9.14 -15.28 13.36
N SER A 72 -7.96 -15.65 13.84
CA SER A 72 -7.72 -15.90 15.25
C SER A 72 -6.68 -14.94 15.81
N TYR A 73 -7.02 -14.29 16.91
CA TYR A 73 -6.13 -13.41 17.67
C TYR A 73 -5.66 -14.11 18.94
N TRP A 74 -4.34 -14.17 19.15
CA TRP A 74 -3.71 -14.93 20.21
C TRP A 74 -2.95 -14.02 21.16
N ASP A 75 -3.55 -13.70 22.32
CA ASP A 75 -2.94 -12.87 23.35
C ASP A 75 -3.53 -13.17 24.73
N GLN A 76 -3.21 -12.34 25.71
CA GLN A 76 -3.88 -12.31 27.00
C GLN A 76 -5.26 -11.63 26.89
N PRO A 77 -6.26 -12.04 27.69
CA PRO A 77 -7.60 -11.45 27.65
C PRO A 77 -7.65 -9.95 27.85
N THR A 78 -6.67 -9.38 28.57
CA THR A 78 -6.55 -7.92 28.77
C THR A 78 -6.24 -7.14 27.50
N GLN A 79 -5.73 -7.81 26.46
CA GLN A 79 -5.37 -7.20 25.17
C GLN A 79 -6.46 -7.39 24.11
N PHE A 80 -7.53 -8.17 24.40
CA PHE A 80 -8.56 -8.48 23.42
C PHE A 80 -9.36 -7.25 22.96
N GLN A 81 -9.53 -6.23 23.82
CA GLN A 81 -10.31 -5.04 23.49
C GLN A 81 -9.77 -4.32 22.23
N ALA A 82 -8.46 -4.13 22.16
CA ALA A 82 -7.83 -3.50 21.00
C ALA A 82 -8.01 -4.32 19.72
N ALA A 83 -8.04 -5.65 19.84
CA ALA A 83 -8.26 -6.54 18.72
C ALA A 83 -9.73 -6.56 18.28
N HIS A 84 -10.69 -6.53 19.22
CA HIS A 84 -12.10 -6.38 18.93
C HIS A 84 -12.38 -5.12 18.10
N ASP A 85 -11.79 -3.98 18.46
CA ASP A 85 -11.97 -2.72 17.77
C ASP A 85 -11.61 -2.78 16.28
N LEU A 86 -10.71 -3.66 15.87
CA LEU A 86 -10.32 -3.84 14.47
C LEU A 86 -10.97 -5.07 13.84
N LEU A 87 -10.84 -6.25 14.45
CA LEU A 87 -11.17 -7.52 13.82
C LEU A 87 -12.68 -7.76 13.70
N ASP A 88 -13.49 -7.25 14.64
CA ASP A 88 -14.94 -7.36 14.56
C ASP A 88 -15.52 -6.62 13.34
N ARG A 89 -14.84 -5.55 12.89
CA ARG A 89 -15.23 -4.86 11.63
C ARG A 89 -15.12 -5.76 10.40
N TYR A 90 -14.18 -6.70 10.37
CA TYR A 90 -14.09 -7.69 9.27
C TYR A 90 -15.24 -8.68 9.35
N LYS A 91 -15.60 -9.15 10.54
CA LYS A 91 -16.74 -10.05 10.78
C LYS A 91 -18.05 -9.41 10.33
N ASP A 92 -18.23 -8.10 10.60
CA ASP A 92 -19.44 -7.36 10.22
C ASP A 92 -19.56 -7.15 8.69
N LEU A 93 -18.45 -7.25 7.93
CA LEU A 93 -18.48 -7.08 6.48
C LEU A 93 -18.94 -8.33 5.71
N SER A 94 -18.70 -9.52 6.25
CA SER A 94 -18.99 -10.76 5.54
C SER A 94 -19.30 -11.91 6.49
N SER A 95 -20.40 -12.61 6.22
CA SER A 95 -20.77 -13.84 6.96
C SER A 95 -19.77 -14.98 6.77
N LYS A 96 -18.82 -14.85 5.83
CA LYS A 96 -17.75 -15.81 5.58
C LYS A 96 -16.51 -15.58 6.45
N ILE A 97 -16.49 -14.51 7.24
CA ILE A 97 -15.39 -14.22 8.17
C ILE A 97 -15.84 -14.58 9.58
N ASP A 98 -15.15 -15.50 10.20
CA ASP A 98 -15.29 -15.78 11.63
C ASP A 98 -14.05 -15.32 12.39
N VAL A 99 -14.27 -14.73 13.57
CA VAL A 99 -13.18 -14.15 14.39
C VAL A 99 -13.17 -14.82 15.76
N HIS A 100 -12.02 -15.31 16.16
CA HIS A 100 -11.79 -15.98 17.43
C HIS A 100 -10.72 -15.25 18.24
N TYR A 101 -10.96 -15.11 19.53
CA TYR A 101 -10.01 -14.55 20.49
C TYR A 101 -9.57 -15.66 21.45
N GLU A 102 -8.30 -16.02 21.40
CA GLU A 102 -7.73 -17.16 22.08
C GLU A 102 -6.70 -16.71 23.13
N ASP A 103 -6.92 -17.15 24.37
CA ASP A 103 -5.96 -16.94 25.46
C ASP A 103 -4.76 -17.86 25.27
N VAL A 104 -3.61 -17.25 24.93
CA VAL A 104 -2.37 -17.96 24.62
C VAL A 104 -1.81 -18.71 25.84
N GLU A 105 -2.08 -18.23 27.06
CA GLU A 105 -1.58 -18.86 28.29
C GLU A 105 -2.43 -20.07 28.69
N LYS A 106 -3.74 -20.02 28.47
CA LYS A 106 -4.63 -21.14 28.73
C LYS A 106 -4.54 -22.23 27.65
N ASN A 107 -4.24 -21.85 26.41
CA ASN A 107 -4.30 -22.72 25.24
C ASN A 107 -2.92 -22.94 24.60
N ILE A 108 -1.84 -23.11 25.38
CA ILE A 108 -0.46 -23.19 24.88
C ILE A 108 -0.28 -24.28 23.82
N THR A 109 -0.87 -25.47 24.01
CA THR A 109 -0.77 -26.59 23.07
C THR A 109 -1.47 -26.23 21.73
N LYS A 110 -2.64 -25.62 21.80
CA LYS A 110 -3.41 -25.17 20.62
C LYS A 110 -2.69 -24.05 19.88
N ALA A 111 -2.08 -23.11 20.62
CA ALA A 111 -1.28 -22.02 20.07
C ALA A 111 -0.07 -22.54 19.27
N ARG A 112 0.68 -23.51 19.87
CA ARG A 112 1.82 -24.14 19.18
C ARG A 112 1.39 -24.91 17.93
N ALA A 113 0.30 -25.66 18.00
CA ALA A 113 -0.24 -26.39 16.86
C ALA A 113 -0.71 -25.44 15.73
N ALA A 114 -1.21 -24.25 16.07
CA ALA A 114 -1.59 -23.22 15.12
C ALA A 114 -0.40 -22.43 14.56
N GLY A 115 0.83 -22.67 15.05
CA GLY A 115 2.04 -21.97 14.59
C GLY A 115 2.25 -20.60 15.25
N VAL A 116 1.60 -20.31 16.37
CA VAL A 116 1.76 -19.06 17.12
C VAL A 116 3.15 -19.01 17.75
N THR A 117 3.96 -18.03 17.36
CA THR A 117 5.34 -17.85 17.84
C THR A 117 5.50 -16.68 18.81
N ARG A 118 4.51 -15.78 18.89
CA ARG A 118 4.53 -14.57 19.72
C ARG A 118 3.15 -14.22 20.24
N ARG A 119 3.09 -13.44 21.32
CA ARG A 119 1.84 -12.80 21.78
C ARG A 119 1.40 -11.73 20.80
N GLY A 120 0.10 -11.49 20.72
CA GLY A 120 -0.49 -10.54 19.77
C GLY A 120 -0.48 -11.06 18.32
N ALA A 121 -0.31 -12.37 18.11
CA ALA A 121 -0.34 -12.95 16.77
C ALA A 121 -1.77 -12.97 16.22
N VAL A 122 -1.94 -12.51 14.98
CA VAL A 122 -3.18 -12.63 14.21
C VAL A 122 -2.95 -13.66 13.12
N LEU A 123 -3.68 -14.76 13.15
CA LEU A 123 -3.63 -15.78 12.12
C LEU A 123 -4.90 -15.75 11.29
N VAL A 124 -4.75 -15.72 9.98
CA VAL A 124 -5.83 -15.80 9.01
C VAL A 124 -5.76 -17.16 8.32
N GLN A 125 -6.81 -17.94 8.47
CA GLN A 125 -6.91 -19.30 7.95
C GLN A 125 -8.02 -19.41 6.90
N THR A 126 -7.73 -20.11 5.83
CA THR A 126 -8.70 -20.56 4.83
C THR A 126 -8.57 -22.08 4.66
N ALA A 127 -9.38 -22.71 3.80
CA ALA A 127 -9.29 -24.14 3.53
C ALA A 127 -7.88 -24.57 3.07
N GLY A 128 -6.99 -24.84 4.03
CA GLY A 128 -5.65 -25.40 3.81
C GLY A 128 -4.48 -24.41 3.88
N LYS A 129 -4.70 -23.10 4.13
CA LYS A 129 -3.61 -22.13 4.29
C LYS A 129 -3.78 -21.29 5.53
N THR A 130 -2.69 -21.10 6.28
CA THR A 130 -2.62 -20.17 7.41
C THR A 130 -1.59 -19.10 7.09
N GLN A 131 -1.96 -17.84 7.31
CA GLN A 131 -1.09 -16.68 7.14
C GLN A 131 -1.11 -15.81 8.39
N GLU A 132 0.06 -15.43 8.86
CA GLU A 132 0.18 -14.50 9.98
C GLU A 132 0.21 -13.05 9.49
N ALA A 133 -0.58 -12.19 10.13
CA ALA A 133 -0.42 -10.74 10.01
C ALA A 133 0.70 -10.28 10.94
N LYS A 134 1.65 -9.49 10.44
CA LYS A 134 2.85 -9.06 11.21
C LYS A 134 2.52 -8.13 12.37
N SER A 135 1.38 -7.44 12.30
CA SER A 135 0.87 -6.55 13.34
C SER A 135 -0.66 -6.53 13.32
N LEU A 136 -1.26 -6.05 14.42
CA LEU A 136 -2.70 -5.81 14.52
C LEU A 136 -3.03 -4.46 13.83
N SER A 137 -2.92 -4.43 12.50
CA SER A 137 -3.27 -3.28 11.66
C SER A 137 -4.12 -3.72 10.48
N GLU A 138 -4.94 -2.81 9.95
CA GLU A 138 -5.79 -3.10 8.79
C GLU A 138 -4.97 -3.62 7.60
N GLU A 139 -3.84 -2.97 7.31
CA GLU A 139 -2.95 -3.36 6.21
C GLU A 139 -2.48 -4.81 6.33
N GLU A 140 -1.95 -5.17 7.51
CA GLU A 140 -1.38 -6.51 7.72
C GLU A 140 -2.45 -7.59 7.79
N VAL A 141 -3.60 -7.32 8.41
CA VAL A 141 -4.72 -8.27 8.48
C VAL A 141 -5.32 -8.51 7.10
N THR A 142 -5.58 -7.44 6.34
CA THR A 142 -6.08 -7.58 4.96
C THR A 142 -5.03 -8.21 4.05
N GLY A 143 -3.76 -7.87 4.22
CA GLY A 143 -2.65 -8.52 3.53
C GLY A 143 -2.61 -10.03 3.81
N ALA A 144 -2.73 -10.45 5.08
CA ALA A 144 -2.80 -11.86 5.45
C ALA A 144 -4.05 -12.55 4.88
N LEU A 145 -5.20 -11.86 4.87
CA LEU A 145 -6.44 -12.36 4.28
C LEU A 145 -6.27 -12.66 2.78
N VAL A 146 -5.70 -11.72 2.04
CA VAL A 146 -5.47 -11.92 0.61
C VAL A 146 -4.43 -13.02 0.36
N ARG A 147 -3.34 -13.06 1.14
CA ARG A 147 -2.34 -14.14 1.06
C ARG A 147 -2.93 -15.52 1.34
N ALA A 148 -3.82 -15.63 2.32
CA ALA A 148 -4.50 -16.88 2.66
C ALA A 148 -5.47 -17.36 1.57
N MET A 149 -6.10 -16.43 0.85
CA MET A 149 -7.04 -16.75 -0.24
C MET A 149 -6.37 -17.19 -1.54
N LYS A 150 -5.08 -16.88 -1.73
CA LYS A 150 -4.39 -17.20 -2.98
C LYS A 150 -4.10 -18.68 -3.08
N THR A 151 -4.51 -19.27 -4.20
CA THR A 151 -4.20 -20.65 -4.57
C THR A 151 -2.95 -20.68 -5.43
N GLY A 152 -2.01 -21.59 -5.10
CA GLY A 152 -0.77 -21.83 -5.82
C GLY A 152 0.44 -21.07 -5.25
N ASP A 153 1.60 -21.70 -5.37
CA ASP A 153 2.90 -21.08 -5.07
C ASP A 153 3.31 -20.28 -6.30
N LYS A 154 3.66 -19.02 -6.13
CA LYS A 154 4.19 -18.16 -7.19
C LYS A 154 5.70 -18.16 -7.10
N LEU A 155 6.37 -18.43 -8.20
CA LEU A 155 7.82 -18.48 -8.29
C LEU A 155 8.36 -17.23 -9.01
N ALA A 156 9.14 -16.44 -8.28
CA ALA A 156 9.90 -15.32 -8.83
C ALA A 156 11.32 -15.80 -9.17
N CYS A 157 11.65 -15.82 -10.46
CA CYS A 157 12.93 -16.30 -10.95
C CYS A 157 13.84 -15.12 -11.23
N PHE A 158 14.95 -15.03 -10.49
CA PHE A 158 15.96 -13.99 -10.65
C PHE A 158 17.09 -14.49 -11.54
N THR A 159 17.47 -13.67 -12.51
CA THR A 159 18.58 -14.02 -13.39
C THR A 159 19.92 -13.90 -12.66
N GLU A 160 20.87 -14.77 -13.03
CA GLU A 160 22.24 -14.74 -12.59
C GLU A 160 23.19 -15.19 -13.71
N GLY A 161 24.48 -14.90 -13.57
CA GLY A 161 25.56 -15.31 -14.47
C GLY A 161 26.21 -14.16 -15.22
N ALA A 162 25.51 -13.06 -15.46
CA ALA A 162 26.05 -11.85 -16.10
C ALA A 162 26.42 -10.74 -15.11
N GLY A 163 26.69 -11.10 -13.85
CA GLY A 163 27.11 -10.15 -12.80
C GLY A 163 25.97 -9.36 -12.18
N GLU A 164 24.79 -9.97 -12.15
CA GLU A 164 23.59 -9.44 -11.51
C GLU A 164 23.72 -9.43 -9.98
N HIS A 165 22.84 -8.69 -9.31
CA HIS A 165 22.75 -8.69 -7.85
C HIS A 165 22.29 -10.05 -7.34
N ALA A 166 23.08 -10.67 -6.45
CA ALA A 166 22.77 -11.99 -5.92
C ALA A 166 21.70 -11.94 -4.81
N LEU A 167 20.76 -12.90 -4.89
CA LEU A 167 19.65 -13.01 -3.93
C LEU A 167 20.07 -13.29 -2.48
N ASP A 168 21.16 -14.05 -2.30
CA ASP A 168 21.62 -14.46 -0.98
C ASP A 168 22.73 -13.55 -0.43
N ASP A 169 23.10 -12.51 -1.19
CA ASP A 169 24.12 -11.57 -0.79
C ASP A 169 23.58 -10.58 0.25
N ALA A 170 24.18 -10.62 1.45
CA ALA A 170 23.84 -9.74 2.57
C ALA A 170 24.58 -8.39 2.54
N ASP A 171 25.53 -8.21 1.62
CA ASP A 171 26.26 -6.97 1.47
C ASP A 171 25.33 -5.83 1.04
N ARG A 172 25.84 -4.59 1.09
CA ARG A 172 25.05 -3.38 0.78
C ARG A 172 24.39 -3.42 -0.58
N SER A 173 25.07 -3.96 -1.60
CA SER A 173 24.60 -4.10 -2.97
C SER A 173 23.78 -5.36 -3.21
N GLY A 174 23.77 -6.33 -2.29
CA GLY A 174 23.06 -7.60 -2.45
C GLY A 174 21.54 -7.47 -2.31
N TYR A 175 20.83 -8.57 -2.58
CA TYR A 175 19.37 -8.63 -2.60
C TYR A 175 18.77 -9.53 -1.49
N ALA A 176 19.51 -9.87 -0.41
CA ALA A 176 19.00 -10.72 0.66
C ALA A 176 17.76 -10.16 1.36
N GLN A 177 17.66 -8.82 1.52
CA GLN A 177 16.45 -8.20 2.07
C GLN A 177 15.29 -8.23 1.06
N LEU A 178 15.57 -8.09 -0.23
CA LEU A 178 14.57 -8.22 -1.28
C LEU A 178 14.01 -9.65 -1.33
N LYS A 179 14.87 -10.67 -1.26
CA LYS A 179 14.47 -12.07 -1.12
C LYS A 179 13.49 -12.25 0.03
N THR A 180 13.86 -11.80 1.22
CA THR A 180 13.00 -11.88 2.41
C THR A 180 11.66 -11.16 2.21
N LEU A 181 11.67 -9.99 1.56
CA LEU A 181 10.46 -9.26 1.23
C LEU A 181 9.55 -10.06 0.30
N VAL A 182 10.09 -10.60 -0.77
CA VAL A 182 9.37 -11.37 -1.79
C VAL A 182 8.77 -12.64 -1.17
N GLU A 183 9.55 -13.39 -0.41
CA GLU A 183 9.11 -14.62 0.26
C GLU A 183 8.04 -14.35 1.33
N SER A 184 8.15 -13.24 2.05
CA SER A 184 7.12 -12.84 3.02
C SER A 184 5.80 -12.39 2.38
N ASN A 185 5.75 -12.24 1.04
CA ASN A 185 4.57 -11.88 0.26
C ASN A 185 4.04 -13.03 -0.63
N ASN A 186 4.26 -14.29 -0.19
CA ASN A 186 3.77 -15.51 -0.84
C ASN A 186 4.37 -15.82 -2.22
N TYR A 187 5.57 -15.40 -2.47
CA TYR A 187 6.36 -15.87 -3.59
C TYR A 187 7.46 -16.79 -3.08
N LYS A 188 7.78 -17.82 -3.84
CA LYS A 188 9.07 -18.50 -3.73
C LYS A 188 10.06 -17.77 -4.60
N THR A 189 11.34 -17.82 -4.26
CA THR A 189 12.42 -17.24 -5.05
C THR A 189 13.34 -18.33 -5.57
N GLN A 190 13.85 -18.15 -6.78
CA GLN A 190 14.83 -19.03 -7.40
C GLN A 190 15.79 -18.22 -8.26
N SER A 191 17.09 -18.50 -8.17
CA SER A 191 18.07 -18.02 -9.14
C SER A 191 18.08 -18.91 -10.38
N ILE A 192 18.13 -18.29 -11.56
CA ILE A 192 18.24 -18.98 -12.85
C ILE A 192 19.46 -18.46 -13.61
N ASN A 193 20.38 -19.36 -13.98
CA ASN A 193 21.58 -18.98 -14.70
C ASN A 193 21.38 -19.12 -16.22
N LEU A 194 21.14 -17.97 -16.88
CA LEU A 194 20.87 -17.92 -18.32
C LEU A 194 22.12 -18.14 -19.18
N LEU A 195 23.34 -18.04 -18.62
CA LEU A 195 24.55 -18.39 -19.36
C LEU A 195 24.74 -19.91 -19.46
N GLN A 196 24.34 -20.65 -18.40
CA GLN A 196 24.44 -22.11 -18.39
C GLN A 196 23.28 -22.73 -19.14
N LYS A 197 22.05 -22.23 -18.90
CA LYS A 197 20.82 -22.69 -19.52
C LYS A 197 19.99 -21.51 -19.97
N PRO A 198 20.05 -21.13 -21.26
CA PRO A 198 19.31 -19.99 -21.80
C PRO A 198 17.82 -20.30 -21.98
N GLU A 199 17.14 -20.60 -20.88
CA GLU A 199 15.72 -20.93 -20.83
C GLU A 199 15.11 -20.46 -19.53
N ILE A 200 13.94 -19.83 -19.57
CA ILE A 200 13.15 -19.51 -18.38
C ILE A 200 12.29 -20.74 -18.03
N PRO A 201 12.42 -21.29 -16.82
CA PRO A 201 11.60 -22.42 -16.38
C PRO A 201 10.10 -22.13 -16.48
N LYS A 202 9.31 -23.12 -16.88
CA LYS A 202 7.85 -22.97 -17.11
C LYS A 202 7.06 -22.68 -15.84
N ASP A 203 7.59 -23.04 -14.69
CA ASP A 203 7.03 -22.80 -13.36
C ASP A 203 7.31 -21.38 -12.83
N CYS A 204 8.22 -20.62 -13.50
CA CYS A 204 8.43 -19.21 -13.18
C CYS A 204 7.16 -18.41 -13.45
N THR A 205 6.57 -17.85 -12.40
CA THR A 205 5.45 -16.89 -12.53
C THR A 205 5.93 -15.60 -13.19
N MET A 206 7.16 -15.19 -12.89
CA MET A 206 7.82 -14.04 -13.49
C MET A 206 9.34 -14.21 -13.50
N ALA A 207 9.99 -13.57 -14.46
CA ALA A 207 11.44 -13.43 -14.53
C ALA A 207 11.86 -12.02 -14.09
N ILE A 208 12.92 -11.91 -13.30
CA ILE A 208 13.45 -10.65 -12.80
C ILE A 208 14.92 -10.54 -13.21
N VAL A 209 15.20 -9.63 -14.12
CA VAL A 209 16.55 -9.28 -14.55
C VAL A 209 17.10 -8.25 -13.57
N SER A 210 18.08 -8.66 -12.77
CA SER A 210 18.54 -7.94 -11.56
C SER A 210 19.84 -7.18 -11.77
N GLY A 211 19.91 -6.36 -12.82
CA GLY A 211 21.05 -5.49 -13.10
C GLY A 211 22.28 -6.24 -13.60
N PRO A 212 22.25 -6.79 -14.82
CA PRO A 212 23.40 -7.44 -15.41
C PRO A 212 24.52 -6.42 -15.62
N SER A 213 25.68 -6.67 -15.01
CA SER A 213 26.85 -5.82 -15.18
C SER A 213 27.69 -6.18 -16.42
N ARG A 214 27.41 -7.32 -17.03
CA ARG A 214 28.04 -7.78 -18.28
C ARG A 214 26.99 -8.03 -19.34
N ASP A 215 27.39 -7.95 -20.61
CA ASP A 215 26.50 -8.22 -21.72
C ASP A 215 25.99 -9.67 -21.68
N TYR A 216 24.69 -9.83 -21.83
CA TYR A 216 24.09 -11.14 -22.06
C TYR A 216 24.49 -11.69 -23.43
N LEU A 217 24.77 -12.97 -23.48
CA LEU A 217 24.90 -13.69 -24.73
C LEU A 217 23.56 -13.75 -25.47
N GLN A 218 23.59 -13.74 -26.81
CA GLN A 218 22.40 -13.74 -27.66
C GLN A 218 21.35 -14.82 -27.26
N PRO A 219 21.71 -16.08 -26.93
CA PRO A 219 20.73 -17.10 -26.53
C PRO A 219 19.95 -16.72 -25.26
N ALA A 220 20.60 -16.03 -24.28
CA ALA A 220 19.93 -15.58 -23.07
C ALA A 220 18.94 -14.44 -23.37
N VAL A 221 19.31 -13.51 -24.25
CA VAL A 221 18.43 -12.42 -24.73
C VAL A 221 17.23 -13.00 -25.48
N ASP A 222 17.45 -13.99 -26.35
CA ASP A 222 16.38 -14.66 -27.09
C ASP A 222 15.42 -15.42 -26.18
N ALA A 223 15.93 -16.02 -25.10
CA ALA A 223 15.11 -16.69 -24.08
C ALA A 223 14.20 -15.68 -23.35
N LEU A 224 14.75 -14.54 -22.90
CA LEU A 224 13.97 -13.47 -22.25
C LEU A 224 12.93 -12.88 -23.21
N LYS A 225 13.33 -12.60 -24.44
CA LYS A 225 12.44 -12.10 -25.50
C LYS A 225 11.28 -13.08 -25.73
N SER A 226 11.61 -14.34 -26.04
CA SER A 226 10.60 -15.37 -26.30
C SER A 226 9.68 -15.59 -25.11
N TYR A 227 10.19 -15.53 -23.89
CA TYR A 227 9.38 -15.67 -22.68
C TYR A 227 8.29 -14.60 -22.61
N VAL A 228 8.62 -13.32 -22.77
CA VAL A 228 7.63 -12.22 -22.72
C VAL A 228 6.69 -12.28 -23.94
N GLU A 229 7.22 -12.50 -25.12
CA GLU A 229 6.43 -12.57 -26.37
C GLU A 229 5.44 -13.75 -26.41
N ASN A 230 5.67 -14.79 -25.61
CA ASN A 230 4.74 -15.91 -25.40
C ASN A 230 3.81 -15.75 -24.19
N GLY A 231 3.70 -14.57 -23.59
CA GLY A 231 2.79 -14.29 -22.48
C GLY A 231 3.43 -14.34 -21.10
N GLY A 232 4.76 -14.50 -21.05
CA GLY A 232 5.54 -14.42 -19.80
C GLY A 232 5.54 -13.01 -19.20
N LYS A 233 6.01 -12.90 -17.99
CA LYS A 233 5.99 -11.68 -17.21
C LYS A 233 7.38 -11.39 -16.68
N ALA A 234 7.88 -10.15 -16.86
CA ALA A 234 9.26 -9.84 -16.51
C ALA A 234 9.43 -8.44 -15.90
N ILE A 235 10.42 -8.30 -15.00
CA ILE A 235 10.97 -7.02 -14.55
C ILE A 235 12.39 -6.92 -15.09
N PHE A 236 12.69 -5.84 -15.78
CA PHE A 236 14.03 -5.52 -16.25
C PHE A 236 14.55 -4.32 -15.47
N MET A 237 15.58 -4.52 -14.66
CA MET A 237 16.27 -3.47 -13.92
C MET A 237 17.66 -3.30 -14.52
N LEU A 238 17.93 -2.13 -15.11
CA LEU A 238 19.12 -1.89 -15.93
C LEU A 238 19.83 -0.62 -15.48
N ASP A 239 21.07 -0.78 -15.05
CA ASP A 239 21.92 0.36 -14.72
C ASP A 239 22.50 1.02 -15.99
N PRO A 240 22.91 2.30 -15.94
CA PRO A 240 23.65 2.94 -17.03
C PRO A 240 25.00 2.26 -17.28
N PRO A 241 25.53 2.27 -18.52
CA PRO A 241 26.83 1.67 -18.85
C PRO A 241 27.97 2.51 -18.24
N LEU A 242 28.33 2.21 -17.00
CA LEU A 242 29.36 2.94 -16.25
C LEU A 242 30.72 2.27 -16.39
N LYS A 243 31.76 3.10 -16.56
CA LYS A 243 33.18 2.69 -16.51
C LYS A 243 33.88 3.50 -15.43
N PHE A 244 33.55 3.28 -14.18
CA PHE A 244 34.03 4.08 -13.08
C PHE A 244 34.72 3.25 -12.00
N ALA A 245 35.97 3.50 -11.73
CA ALA A 245 36.80 2.86 -10.69
C ALA A 245 36.77 1.31 -10.80
N LYS A 246 36.08 0.64 -9.86
CA LYS A 246 35.92 -0.83 -9.82
C LYS A 246 34.58 -1.31 -10.39
N GLN A 247 33.68 -0.40 -10.77
CA GLN A 247 32.39 -0.72 -11.34
C GLN A 247 32.49 -0.60 -12.87
N ASN A 248 32.36 -1.71 -13.55
CA ASN A 248 32.25 -1.76 -14.99
C ASN A 248 30.90 -2.40 -15.33
N VAL A 249 29.99 -1.60 -15.87
CA VAL A 249 28.69 -2.06 -16.35
C VAL A 249 28.70 -1.93 -17.85
N ASP A 250 28.51 -3.06 -18.54
CA ASP A 250 28.42 -3.11 -20.00
C ASP A 250 27.06 -2.55 -20.48
N ASP A 251 26.95 -2.24 -21.76
CA ASP A 251 25.79 -1.59 -22.35
C ASP A 251 24.56 -2.51 -22.46
N ASN A 252 24.76 -3.82 -22.45
CA ASN A 252 23.72 -4.83 -22.70
C ASN A 252 22.94 -4.54 -24.00
N ALA A 253 23.65 -4.13 -25.04
CA ALA A 253 23.08 -3.61 -26.28
C ALA A 253 22.02 -4.55 -26.91
N ALA A 254 22.23 -5.87 -26.89
CA ALA A 254 21.29 -6.83 -27.40
C ALA A 254 19.97 -6.82 -26.60
N LEU A 255 20.03 -6.81 -25.27
CA LEU A 255 18.85 -6.74 -24.40
C LEU A 255 18.14 -5.39 -24.54
N VAL A 256 18.91 -4.28 -24.50
CA VAL A 256 18.37 -2.92 -24.71
C VAL A 256 17.68 -2.81 -26.08
N GLY A 257 18.24 -3.44 -27.13
CA GLY A 257 17.64 -3.51 -28.46
C GLY A 257 16.28 -4.23 -28.47
N VAL A 258 16.12 -5.31 -27.68
CA VAL A 258 14.81 -5.99 -27.51
C VAL A 258 13.81 -5.06 -26.83
N LEU A 259 14.21 -4.40 -25.72
CA LEU A 259 13.33 -3.45 -25.01
C LEU A 259 12.93 -2.28 -25.91
N ALA A 260 13.85 -1.76 -26.71
CA ALA A 260 13.57 -0.71 -27.69
C ALA A 260 12.54 -1.17 -28.74
N SER A 261 12.61 -2.44 -29.20
CA SER A 261 11.62 -3.02 -30.10
C SER A 261 10.23 -3.15 -29.45
N TRP A 262 10.16 -3.22 -28.14
CA TRP A 262 8.93 -3.21 -27.35
C TRP A 262 8.47 -1.80 -26.97
N GLY A 263 9.24 -0.76 -27.34
CA GLY A 263 8.89 0.62 -27.13
C GLY A 263 9.50 1.27 -25.87
N VAL A 264 10.51 0.66 -25.26
CA VAL A 264 11.27 1.23 -24.15
C VAL A 264 12.75 1.33 -24.55
N THR A 265 13.22 2.52 -24.88
CA THR A 265 14.64 2.78 -25.13
C THR A 265 15.31 3.18 -23.82
N ALA A 266 16.35 2.47 -23.44
CA ALA A 266 17.16 2.78 -22.27
C ALA A 266 18.39 3.60 -22.69
N ASP A 267 18.42 4.87 -22.32
CA ASP A 267 19.50 5.82 -22.70
C ASP A 267 20.83 5.44 -22.04
N LYS A 268 21.94 5.83 -22.70
CA LYS A 268 23.31 5.62 -22.19
C LYS A 268 23.77 6.81 -21.36
N ASP A 269 22.96 7.22 -20.42
CA ASP A 269 23.20 8.37 -19.57
C ASP A 269 23.07 8.01 -18.08
N LEU A 270 23.47 8.94 -17.23
CA LEU A 270 23.27 8.88 -15.79
C LEU A 270 22.43 10.10 -15.37
N VAL A 271 21.31 9.82 -14.74
CA VAL A 271 20.42 10.85 -14.18
C VAL A 271 20.90 11.25 -12.79
N LEU A 272 21.11 12.54 -12.60
CA LEU A 272 21.52 13.16 -11.36
C LEU A 272 20.46 14.15 -10.89
N ASP A 273 20.09 14.09 -9.62
CA ASP A 273 19.07 14.94 -9.01
C ASP A 273 19.71 16.10 -8.24
N THR A 274 19.53 17.31 -8.71
CA THR A 274 20.05 18.53 -8.08
C THR A 274 18.98 19.36 -7.37
N SER A 275 17.77 18.83 -7.21
CA SER A 275 16.65 19.53 -6.56
C SER A 275 16.90 19.89 -5.09
N GLY A 276 17.93 19.32 -4.45
CA GLY A 276 18.19 19.49 -3.03
C GLY A 276 17.24 18.72 -2.11
N VAL A 277 16.15 18.14 -2.64
CA VAL A 277 15.20 17.36 -1.83
C VAL A 277 15.89 16.14 -1.23
N GLY A 278 16.74 15.45 -2.01
CA GLY A 278 17.52 14.31 -1.52
C GLY A 278 18.43 14.69 -0.37
N GLN A 279 19.05 15.84 -0.41
CA GLN A 279 19.97 16.33 0.63
C GLN A 279 19.30 16.47 2.00
N LEU A 280 18.00 16.81 2.04
CA LEU A 280 17.23 16.86 3.29
C LEU A 280 17.13 15.49 3.97
N TYR A 281 17.29 14.41 3.21
CA TYR A 281 17.31 13.02 3.67
C TYR A 281 18.71 12.41 3.72
N GLY A 282 19.75 13.23 3.55
CA GLY A 282 21.15 12.77 3.54
C GLY A 282 21.52 11.96 2.29
N LEU A 283 20.78 12.13 1.19
CA LEU A 283 21.03 11.46 -0.09
C LEU A 283 21.86 12.36 -1.02
N GLY A 284 22.80 11.76 -1.76
CA GLY A 284 23.57 12.47 -2.77
C GLY A 284 22.80 12.63 -4.09
N PRO A 285 23.33 13.46 -5.02
CA PRO A 285 22.71 13.71 -6.33
C PRO A 285 22.64 12.46 -7.22
N GLU A 286 23.42 11.42 -6.93
CA GLU A 286 23.40 10.14 -7.64
C GLU A 286 22.13 9.31 -7.38
N ILE A 287 21.28 9.75 -6.47
CA ILE A 287 20.00 9.11 -6.18
C ILE A 287 18.87 9.97 -6.78
N ALA A 288 18.43 9.61 -7.97
CA ALA A 288 17.30 10.28 -8.60
C ALA A 288 16.00 9.98 -7.84
N LEU A 289 15.29 11.03 -7.42
CA LEU A 289 14.03 10.90 -6.72
C LEU A 289 12.86 10.91 -7.70
N ALA A 290 11.97 9.93 -7.59
CA ALA A 290 10.69 9.97 -8.29
C ALA A 290 9.77 11.00 -7.61
N SER A 291 9.45 12.07 -8.31
CA SER A 291 8.57 13.16 -7.86
C SER A 291 7.21 13.15 -8.54
N SER A 292 7.10 12.55 -9.71
CA SER A 292 5.90 12.46 -10.52
C SER A 292 5.56 11.01 -10.85
N TYR A 293 4.31 10.63 -10.62
CA TYR A 293 3.79 9.29 -10.88
C TYR A 293 2.66 9.34 -11.90
N GLY A 294 2.68 8.40 -12.85
CA GLY A 294 1.65 8.24 -13.86
C GLY A 294 0.29 7.79 -13.30
N THR A 295 -0.57 7.34 -14.21
CA THR A 295 -1.92 6.85 -13.87
C THR A 295 -2.02 5.33 -13.79
N HIS A 296 -0.93 4.62 -14.14
CA HIS A 296 -0.88 3.16 -14.15
C HIS A 296 -1.17 2.57 -12.75
N PRO A 297 -1.87 1.41 -12.64
CA PRO A 297 -2.21 0.79 -11.36
C PRO A 297 -1.02 0.58 -10.42
N ILE A 298 0.16 0.23 -10.93
CA ILE A 298 1.40 0.05 -10.14
C ILE A 298 1.68 1.26 -9.24
N VAL A 299 1.42 2.46 -9.74
CA VAL A 299 1.80 3.72 -9.07
C VAL A 299 0.61 4.53 -8.54
N GLY A 300 -0.61 4.03 -8.74
CA GLY A 300 -1.83 4.73 -8.32
C GLY A 300 -1.84 5.16 -6.86
N SER A 301 -1.22 4.37 -6.01
CA SER A 301 -1.10 4.60 -4.58
C SER A 301 0.20 5.32 -4.16
N MET A 302 1.15 5.51 -5.08
CA MET A 302 2.47 6.09 -4.79
C MET A 302 2.49 7.61 -4.74
N LYS A 303 1.41 8.30 -5.12
CA LYS A 303 1.35 9.77 -5.31
C LYS A 303 1.82 10.62 -4.13
N LYS A 304 1.82 10.07 -2.92
CA LYS A 304 2.25 10.75 -1.69
C LYS A 304 3.58 10.23 -1.13
N LEU A 305 4.21 9.28 -1.79
CA LEU A 305 5.48 8.69 -1.36
C LEU A 305 6.54 8.98 -2.41
N ALA A 306 7.70 9.41 -1.97
CA ALA A 306 8.88 9.43 -2.83
C ALA A 306 9.41 8.01 -3.03
N SER A 307 10.18 7.78 -4.10
CA SER A 307 11.01 6.59 -4.30
C SER A 307 12.36 7.05 -4.81
N GLY A 308 13.44 6.39 -4.40
CA GLY A 308 14.79 6.79 -4.76
C GLY A 308 15.47 5.75 -5.64
N PHE A 309 16.07 6.20 -6.72
CA PHE A 309 16.73 5.37 -7.74
C PHE A 309 18.20 5.71 -7.85
N PRO A 310 19.07 5.00 -7.10
CA PRO A 310 20.51 5.21 -7.19
C PRO A 310 21.01 4.84 -8.57
N ILE A 311 21.91 5.63 -9.11
CA ILE A 311 22.61 5.37 -10.38
C ILE A 311 21.59 5.02 -11.48
N ALA A 312 20.66 5.92 -11.71
CA ALA A 312 19.58 5.70 -12.68
C ALA A 312 19.95 6.19 -14.08
N ARG A 313 19.44 5.48 -15.10
CA ARG A 313 19.44 5.93 -16.50
C ARG A 313 18.05 6.38 -16.92
N ALA A 314 17.99 7.29 -17.88
CA ALA A 314 16.74 7.73 -18.47
C ALA A 314 16.15 6.66 -19.41
N LEU A 315 14.83 6.63 -19.48
CA LEU A 315 14.07 5.80 -20.40
C LEU A 315 13.27 6.71 -21.35
N GLU A 316 13.29 6.39 -22.65
CA GLU A 316 12.37 6.97 -23.62
C GLU A 316 11.29 5.92 -23.96
N ILE A 317 10.02 6.33 -23.97
CA ILE A 317 8.91 5.41 -24.19
C ILE A 317 8.12 5.78 -25.44
N LYS A 318 7.77 4.76 -26.22
CA LYS A 318 6.91 4.87 -27.39
C LYS A 318 6.17 3.56 -27.59
N ASN A 319 4.89 3.59 -27.93
CA ASN A 319 4.17 2.37 -28.25
C ASN A 319 4.79 1.69 -29.46
N GLY A 320 5.01 0.39 -29.37
CA GLY A 320 5.42 -0.45 -30.47
C GLY A 320 4.21 -1.07 -31.21
N ASP A 321 4.46 -1.81 -32.28
CA ASP A 321 3.39 -2.41 -33.11
C ASP A 321 2.54 -3.43 -32.32
N LYS A 322 3.18 -4.16 -31.39
CA LYS A 322 2.53 -5.19 -30.55
C LYS A 322 2.54 -4.86 -29.07
N THR A 323 3.00 -3.67 -28.70
CA THR A 323 3.16 -3.29 -27.32
C THR A 323 2.48 -1.96 -27.01
N THR A 324 1.87 -1.90 -25.84
CA THR A 324 1.41 -0.65 -25.23
C THR A 324 2.28 -0.38 -24.01
N VAL A 325 2.91 0.80 -23.95
CA VAL A 325 3.84 1.18 -22.90
C VAL A 325 3.35 2.44 -22.21
N GLU A 326 3.35 2.44 -20.89
CA GLU A 326 2.98 3.58 -20.05
C GLU A 326 4.13 3.95 -19.10
N LYS A 327 4.33 5.26 -18.90
CA LYS A 327 5.27 5.73 -17.89
C LYS A 327 4.74 5.45 -16.48
N LEU A 328 5.62 5.03 -15.60
CA LEU A 328 5.29 4.81 -14.21
C LEU A 328 5.65 6.03 -13.35
N PHE A 329 6.89 6.47 -13.45
CA PHE A 329 7.40 7.58 -12.65
C PHE A 329 8.54 8.29 -13.35
N GLU A 330 8.72 9.56 -12.98
CA GLU A 330 9.72 10.48 -13.53
C GLU A 330 10.54 11.11 -12.40
N SER A 331 11.77 11.49 -12.73
CA SER A 331 12.66 12.28 -11.86
C SER A 331 12.10 13.67 -11.56
N THR A 332 12.79 14.43 -10.72
CA THR A 332 12.49 15.85 -10.49
C THR A 332 12.79 16.71 -11.72
N ASP A 333 12.14 17.86 -11.83
CA ASP A 333 12.38 18.84 -12.91
C ASP A 333 13.83 19.40 -12.86
N ASP A 334 14.42 19.46 -11.66
CA ASP A 334 15.78 19.94 -11.44
C ASP A 334 16.85 18.84 -11.61
N SER A 335 16.49 17.69 -12.17
CA SER A 335 17.45 16.65 -12.56
C SER A 335 18.11 16.95 -13.91
N PHE A 336 19.29 16.39 -14.14
CA PHE A 336 19.93 16.38 -15.44
C PHE A 336 20.50 15.00 -15.77
N ALA A 337 20.62 14.69 -17.05
CA ALA A 337 21.18 13.44 -17.53
C ALA A 337 22.48 13.70 -18.31
N THR A 338 23.56 13.06 -17.89
CA THR A 338 24.88 13.20 -18.52
C THR A 338 25.34 11.91 -19.16
N THR A 339 25.97 12.01 -20.30
CA THR A 339 26.63 10.89 -21.00
C THR A 339 28.13 10.77 -20.67
N ASN A 340 28.67 11.69 -19.87
CA ASN A 340 30.05 11.66 -19.44
C ASN A 340 30.27 10.70 -18.24
N LEU A 341 30.15 9.40 -18.51
CA LEU A 341 30.12 8.33 -17.49
C LEU A 341 31.51 7.87 -17.04
N ALA A 342 32.58 8.46 -17.60
CA ALA A 342 33.97 8.12 -17.28
C ALA A 342 34.68 9.18 -16.41
N ALA A 343 34.03 10.31 -16.13
CA ALA A 343 34.62 11.37 -15.36
C ALA A 343 34.72 11.02 -13.86
N SER A 344 35.84 11.39 -13.24
CA SER A 344 36.07 11.22 -11.80
C SER A 344 35.16 12.14 -10.95
N GLU A 345 34.71 13.24 -11.53
CA GLU A 345 33.78 14.21 -10.95
C GLU A 345 32.77 14.58 -12.03
N ILE A 346 31.50 14.33 -11.77
CA ILE A 346 30.42 14.65 -12.70
C ILE A 346 29.87 16.03 -12.35
N LYS A 347 30.04 16.98 -13.28
CA LYS A 347 29.47 18.32 -13.22
C LYS A 347 28.50 18.51 -14.37
N GLN A 348 27.39 19.19 -14.11
CA GLN A 348 26.46 19.55 -15.17
C GLN A 348 27.15 20.36 -16.28
N SER A 349 26.98 19.89 -17.50
CA SER A 349 27.47 20.56 -18.73
C SER A 349 26.31 21.24 -19.44
N PRO A 350 26.54 22.32 -20.22
CA PRO A 350 25.51 22.91 -21.09
C PRO A 350 24.89 21.94 -22.13
N SER A 351 25.59 20.84 -22.43
CA SER A 351 25.12 19.80 -23.36
C SER A 351 24.24 18.74 -22.69
N ASP A 352 24.16 18.73 -21.36
CA ASP A 352 23.39 17.72 -20.65
C ASP A 352 21.86 18.01 -20.80
N LYS A 353 21.10 16.94 -20.97
CA LYS A 353 19.65 17.03 -21.02
C LYS A 353 19.12 17.44 -19.64
N LYS A 354 18.07 18.27 -19.60
CA LYS A 354 17.35 18.63 -18.36
C LYS A 354 16.13 17.75 -18.17
N GLY A 355 15.82 17.45 -16.91
CA GLY A 355 14.66 16.66 -16.50
C GLY A 355 13.30 17.36 -16.77
N PRO A 356 12.19 16.69 -16.45
CA PRO A 356 12.13 15.37 -15.81
C PRO A 356 12.40 14.21 -16.79
N PHE A 357 12.93 13.09 -16.28
CA PHE A 357 13.22 11.89 -17.06
C PHE A 357 12.35 10.73 -16.59
N VAL A 358 11.84 9.93 -17.52
CA VAL A 358 11.19 8.67 -17.17
C VAL A 358 12.24 7.71 -16.61
N LEU A 359 12.02 7.20 -15.38
CA LEU A 359 12.90 6.25 -14.71
C LEU A 359 12.29 4.85 -14.65
N GLY A 360 10.99 4.72 -14.92
CA GLY A 360 10.29 3.45 -14.94
C GLY A 360 9.11 3.44 -15.88
N ALA A 361 8.93 2.32 -16.57
CA ALA A 361 7.84 2.10 -17.53
C ALA A 361 7.25 0.70 -17.35
N ALA A 362 5.95 0.55 -17.63
CA ALA A 362 5.27 -0.74 -17.72
C ALA A 362 4.72 -0.94 -19.13
N GLY A 363 4.80 -2.17 -19.61
CA GLY A 363 4.30 -2.49 -20.92
C GLY A 363 3.54 -3.83 -20.98
N THR A 364 2.61 -3.91 -21.92
CA THR A 364 1.91 -5.14 -22.27
C THR A 364 2.27 -5.54 -23.69
N TYR A 365 2.56 -6.82 -23.91
CA TYR A 365 2.83 -7.39 -25.23
C TYR A 365 1.60 -8.17 -25.70
N ASN A 366 1.04 -7.80 -26.84
CA ASN A 366 -0.12 -8.48 -27.42
C ASN A 366 0.33 -9.76 -28.14
N THR A 367 0.00 -10.90 -27.57
CA THR A 367 0.33 -12.23 -28.14
C THR A 367 -0.68 -12.67 -29.21
N GLY A 368 -1.77 -11.91 -29.43
CA GLY A 368 -2.90 -12.32 -30.30
C GLY A 368 -3.80 -13.41 -29.68
N LYS A 369 -3.56 -13.84 -28.44
CA LYS A 369 -4.38 -14.83 -27.73
C LYS A 369 -5.28 -14.12 -26.70
N GLU A 370 -6.55 -14.51 -26.62
CA GLU A 370 -7.47 -13.98 -25.59
C GLU A 370 -6.93 -14.30 -24.18
N GLY A 371 -6.81 -13.28 -23.34
CA GLY A 371 -6.41 -13.41 -21.93
C GLY A 371 -4.93 -13.71 -21.65
N GLY A 372 -4.05 -13.70 -22.68
CA GLY A 372 -2.67 -14.19 -22.55
C GLY A 372 -1.56 -13.22 -22.99
N GLY A 373 -1.70 -11.92 -22.76
CA GLY A 373 -0.64 -10.95 -23.10
C GLY A 373 0.59 -11.06 -22.18
N GLY A 374 1.80 -10.87 -22.74
CA GLY A 374 3.00 -10.65 -21.94
C GLY A 374 2.93 -9.34 -21.19
N ARG A 375 3.54 -9.28 -20.01
CA ARG A 375 3.65 -8.04 -19.23
C ARG A 375 5.11 -7.82 -18.86
N PHE A 376 5.56 -6.58 -18.92
CA PHE A 376 6.92 -6.26 -18.52
C PHE A 376 6.98 -4.89 -17.81
N VAL A 377 7.96 -4.77 -16.93
CA VAL A 377 8.32 -3.50 -16.28
C VAL A 377 9.78 -3.27 -16.55
N VAL A 378 10.15 -2.05 -16.91
CA VAL A 378 11.54 -1.62 -17.08
C VAL A 378 11.82 -0.50 -16.08
N VAL A 379 12.92 -0.63 -15.34
CA VAL A 379 13.41 0.39 -14.39
C VAL A 379 14.85 0.71 -14.74
N GLY A 380 15.16 1.99 -14.86
CA GLY A 380 16.49 2.48 -15.23
C GLY A 380 17.54 2.42 -14.10
N SER A 381 17.33 1.61 -13.09
CA SER A 381 18.26 1.34 -11.99
C SER A 381 18.03 -0.06 -11.47
N SER A 382 19.07 -0.76 -11.02
CA SER A 382 18.93 -2.04 -10.31
C SER A 382 19.15 -1.89 -8.81
N SER A 383 19.99 -0.95 -8.42
CA SER A 383 20.38 -0.73 -7.03
C SER A 383 19.25 -0.22 -6.13
N TRP A 384 18.14 0.27 -6.67
CA TRP A 384 17.03 0.84 -5.88
C TRP A 384 16.34 -0.16 -4.94
N VAL A 385 16.45 -1.45 -5.20
CA VAL A 385 15.96 -2.54 -4.34
C VAL A 385 17.08 -3.32 -3.64
N ALA A 386 18.33 -2.89 -3.77
CA ALA A 386 19.44 -3.46 -3.01
C ALA A 386 19.26 -3.25 -1.49
N ASN A 387 19.96 -4.04 -0.69
CA ASN A 387 19.83 -4.04 0.76
C ASN A 387 19.92 -2.64 1.39
N THR A 388 20.73 -1.74 0.84
CA THR A 388 20.87 -0.35 1.31
C THR A 388 19.63 0.49 1.03
N TYR A 389 18.97 0.28 -0.11
CA TYR A 389 17.97 1.22 -0.62
C TYR A 389 16.54 0.67 -0.61
N LEU A 390 16.35 -0.64 -0.37
CA LEU A 390 15.04 -1.27 -0.35
C LEU A 390 14.05 -0.59 0.61
N ARG A 391 14.56 -0.06 1.74
CA ARG A 391 13.74 0.63 2.75
C ARG A 391 13.68 2.14 2.57
N LEU A 392 14.27 2.66 1.50
CA LEU A 392 14.23 4.08 1.19
C LEU A 392 12.81 4.45 0.74
N ALA A 393 12.11 5.21 1.58
CA ALA A 393 10.78 5.74 1.30
C ALA A 393 9.80 4.68 0.70
N GLY A 394 9.33 4.86 -0.53
CA GLY A 394 8.35 4.01 -1.19
C GLY A 394 8.91 2.82 -1.99
N ASN A 395 10.24 2.56 -1.98
CA ASN A 395 10.85 1.56 -2.86
C ASN A 395 10.28 0.16 -2.67
N ARG A 396 10.12 -0.26 -1.42
CA ARG A 396 9.54 -1.55 -1.06
C ARG A 396 8.13 -1.74 -1.64
N ASP A 397 7.28 -0.73 -1.46
CA ASP A 397 5.88 -0.79 -1.89
C ASP A 397 5.78 -0.77 -3.42
N LEU A 398 6.61 0.04 -4.07
CA LEU A 398 6.67 0.13 -5.53
C LEU A 398 7.08 -1.21 -6.14
N PHE A 399 8.10 -1.89 -5.59
CA PHE A 399 8.52 -3.21 -6.09
C PHE A 399 7.42 -4.26 -5.94
N LEU A 400 6.77 -4.31 -4.77
CA LEU A 400 5.64 -5.22 -4.54
C LEU A 400 4.46 -4.93 -5.47
N ASN A 401 4.16 -3.66 -5.73
CA ASN A 401 3.12 -3.27 -6.68
C ASN A 401 3.44 -3.76 -8.10
N MET A 402 4.71 -3.66 -8.54
CA MET A 402 5.15 -4.21 -9.84
C MET A 402 4.93 -5.72 -9.90
N MET A 403 5.37 -6.46 -8.88
CA MET A 403 5.16 -7.91 -8.80
C MET A 403 3.67 -8.29 -8.82
N ASN A 404 2.84 -7.57 -8.06
CA ASN A 404 1.41 -7.83 -8.00
C ASN A 404 0.72 -7.59 -9.34
N TRP A 405 1.07 -6.51 -10.02
CA TRP A 405 0.55 -6.23 -11.36
C TRP A 405 0.97 -7.30 -12.38
N LEU A 406 2.23 -7.72 -12.37
CA LEU A 406 2.74 -8.78 -13.23
C LEU A 406 2.04 -10.10 -12.98
N SER A 407 1.76 -10.45 -11.74
CA SER A 407 1.08 -11.70 -11.39
C SER A 407 -0.44 -11.65 -11.54
N ALA A 408 -1.00 -10.56 -12.09
CA ALA A 408 -2.42 -10.27 -12.18
C ALA A 408 -3.14 -10.24 -10.81
N ASP A 409 -2.41 -9.86 -9.76
CA ASP A 409 -2.90 -9.72 -8.40
C ASP A 409 -3.25 -8.26 -8.09
N GLU A 410 -3.97 -7.62 -8.99
CA GLU A 410 -4.30 -6.19 -8.90
C GLU A 410 -5.08 -5.84 -7.63
N ASP A 411 -5.78 -6.81 -7.04
CA ASP A 411 -6.48 -6.62 -5.76
C ASP A 411 -5.54 -6.37 -4.56
N LEU A 412 -4.22 -6.66 -4.70
CA LEU A 412 -3.20 -6.40 -3.66
C LEU A 412 -2.50 -5.05 -3.81
N ILE A 413 -2.74 -4.34 -4.91
CA ILE A 413 -2.10 -3.06 -5.13
C ILE A 413 -2.58 -2.09 -4.06
N SER A 414 -1.70 -1.88 -3.08
CA SER A 414 -1.79 -0.84 -2.05
C SER A 414 -2.98 -0.88 -1.09
N ILE A 415 -2.97 -1.88 -0.20
CA ILE A 415 -3.72 -1.77 1.06
C ILE A 415 -2.93 -0.80 1.95
N ARG A 416 -3.32 0.47 1.99
CA ARG A 416 -2.70 1.47 2.88
C ARG A 416 -3.56 1.71 4.10
N PRO A 417 -2.94 1.82 5.28
CA PRO A 417 -3.62 2.37 6.45
C PRO A 417 -4.10 3.78 6.13
N LYS A 418 -5.26 4.13 6.64
CA LYS A 418 -5.68 5.54 6.67
C LYS A 418 -4.72 6.27 7.58
N GLU A 419 -3.98 7.25 7.04
CA GLU A 419 -3.12 8.10 7.86
C GLU A 419 -3.97 8.83 8.91
N PRO A 420 -3.58 8.82 10.19
CA PRO A 420 -4.20 9.68 11.18
C PRO A 420 -3.96 11.13 10.75
N GLU A 421 -4.98 11.86 10.34
CA GLU A 421 -4.85 13.31 10.20
C GLU A 421 -4.59 13.91 11.58
N ASP A 422 -3.38 14.39 11.81
CA ASP A 422 -3.05 15.20 12.97
C ASP A 422 -3.73 16.57 12.81
N ARG A 423 -4.99 16.63 13.25
CA ARG A 423 -5.76 17.89 13.28
C ARG A 423 -5.35 18.73 14.48
N ARG A 424 -4.13 19.18 14.50
CA ARG A 424 -3.81 20.34 15.32
C ARG A 424 -4.52 21.52 14.71
N LEU A 425 -5.45 22.10 15.47
CA LEU A 425 -6.09 23.36 15.09
C LEU A 425 -4.98 24.42 15.04
N THR A 426 -4.42 24.64 13.87
CA THR A 426 -3.50 25.74 13.60
C THR A 426 -4.34 27.02 13.46
N MET A 427 -4.71 27.58 14.61
CA MET A 427 -5.37 28.90 14.63
C MET A 427 -4.33 29.99 14.54
N THR A 428 -4.56 30.95 13.68
CA THR A 428 -3.75 32.18 13.65
C THR A 428 -3.98 32.96 14.95
N ARG A 429 -3.03 33.83 15.36
CA ARG A 429 -3.19 34.66 16.55
C ARG A 429 -4.49 35.46 16.55
N SER A 430 -4.94 35.97 15.40
CA SER A 430 -6.20 36.70 15.27
C SER A 430 -7.42 35.81 15.47
N GLN A 431 -7.41 34.57 14.96
CA GLN A 431 -8.51 33.60 15.17
C GLN A 431 -8.59 33.14 16.63
N MET A 432 -7.44 32.93 17.28
CA MET A 432 -7.38 32.57 18.71
C MET A 432 -7.89 33.71 19.60
N ALA A 433 -7.51 34.96 19.27
CA ALA A 433 -8.02 36.15 19.97
C ALA A 433 -9.54 36.31 19.79
N LEU A 434 -10.03 36.14 18.55
CA LEU A 434 -11.47 36.19 18.27
C LEU A 434 -12.25 35.12 19.04
N ALA A 435 -11.77 33.88 19.05
CA ALA A 435 -12.39 32.78 19.79
C ALA A 435 -12.38 33.07 21.31
N PHE A 436 -11.28 33.58 21.83
CA PHE A 436 -11.17 33.97 23.26
C PHE A 436 -12.14 35.10 23.62
N TYR A 437 -12.11 36.21 22.88
CA TYR A 437 -12.97 37.37 23.20
C TYR A 437 -14.46 37.08 22.98
N SER A 438 -14.81 36.25 21.99
CA SER A 438 -16.21 35.85 21.79
C SER A 438 -16.72 34.96 22.91
N SER A 439 -15.94 33.95 23.35
CA SER A 439 -16.38 32.99 24.36
C SER A 439 -16.30 33.56 25.79
N VAL A 440 -15.25 34.31 26.12
CA VAL A 440 -14.97 34.75 27.51
C VAL A 440 -15.60 36.11 27.82
N LEU A 441 -15.77 36.98 26.82
CA LEU A 441 -16.33 38.33 27.02
C LEU A 441 -17.71 38.52 26.40
N ALA A 442 -17.88 38.21 25.11
CA ALA A 442 -19.11 38.54 24.40
C ALA A 442 -20.32 37.73 24.93
N ILE A 443 -20.16 36.40 25.06
CA ILE A 443 -21.25 35.54 25.54
C ILE A 443 -21.67 35.84 26.98
N PRO A 444 -20.79 36.00 27.98
CA PRO A 444 -21.20 36.38 29.34
C PRO A 444 -21.85 37.76 29.39
N LEU A 445 -21.34 38.74 28.62
CA LEU A 445 -21.96 40.06 28.56
C LEU A 445 -23.37 40.05 27.98
N LEU A 446 -23.61 39.25 26.94
CA LEU A 446 -24.93 39.04 26.35
C LEU A 446 -25.90 38.39 27.37
N ILE A 447 -25.44 37.41 28.15
CA ILE A 447 -26.24 36.77 29.17
C ILE A 447 -26.57 37.77 30.31
N LEU A 448 -25.60 38.59 30.74
CA LEU A 448 -25.80 39.65 31.72
C LEU A 448 -26.81 40.70 31.23
N ALA A 449 -26.65 41.16 29.99
CA ALA A 449 -27.56 42.13 29.38
C ALA A 449 -28.99 41.59 29.27
N ALA A 450 -29.12 40.29 28.86
CA ALA A 450 -30.42 39.64 28.82
C ALA A 450 -31.03 39.47 30.21
N GLY A 451 -30.23 39.12 31.21
CA GLY A 451 -30.67 39.03 32.62
C GLY A 451 -31.16 40.35 33.17
N ILE A 452 -30.44 41.45 32.93
CA ILE A 452 -30.82 42.82 33.33
C ILE A 452 -32.10 43.26 32.62
N SER A 453 -32.22 42.97 31.32
CA SER A 453 -33.41 43.27 30.50
C SER A 453 -34.67 42.55 31.04
N VAL A 454 -34.55 41.28 31.36
CA VAL A 454 -35.66 40.49 31.95
C VAL A 454 -36.00 41.02 33.37
N TRP A 455 -35.01 41.37 34.16
CA TRP A 455 -35.21 41.93 35.48
C TRP A 455 -35.95 43.27 35.40
N TRP A 456 -35.58 44.14 34.46
CA TRP A 456 -36.26 45.42 34.22
C TRP A 456 -37.70 45.27 33.74
N LYS A 457 -38.00 44.28 32.88
CA LYS A 457 -39.35 44.00 32.43
C LYS A 457 -40.28 43.39 33.51
N ARG A 458 -39.71 42.83 34.55
CA ARG A 458 -40.48 42.19 35.64
C ARG A 458 -40.69 43.11 36.84
N ARG A 459 -40.09 44.31 36.85
CA ARG A 459 -40.30 45.35 37.81
C ARG A 459 -41.35 46.35 37.28
#